data_1b7a5aaec595fd9f0a1fd87dc96d6a5e
#
_entry.id   1b7a5aaec595fd9f0a1fd87dc96d6a5e
#
_cell.length_a   1.000
_cell.length_b   1.000
_cell.length_c   1.000
_cell.angle_alpha   90.00
_cell.angle_beta   90.00
_cell.angle_gamma   90.00
#
_symmetry.space_group_name_H-M   'P 1'
#
loop_
_entity.id
_entity.type
_entity.pdbx_description
1 polymer ?
#
loop_
_entity_poly.entity_id
_entity_poly.type
_entity_poly.pdbx_seq_one_letter_code
_entity_poly.pdbx_strand_id
1 'polypeptide(L)'
;HDPVRLAEDLAVLDIISRGRVIPVVSGGYREEEFIAVGKDLSVRKKYMDDIGPFLKKAWSGEAFEYEGRAITITPKPFSQPRPMILMGGSSKAAARRAARDSDFFIPSGPEIFEYYREALKALGKPDPGPMPSAPSTVTFVSEDPDAYWERIAPHVLHETNMYADWAEKAQVFSPYKHFDSSDDLRSSRAYKVYRPQELIDAARDMVGAQPIMFHPLCGGIHPDLAWSSLHLFMDEVMPILREEGVA
;
A
#
# COMPACT_ATOMS: atom_id res chain seq x y z
N HIS A 1 -16.00 0.66 -4.63
CA HIS A 1 -16.15 -0.07 -5.90
C HIS A 1 -17.27 -1.11 -5.78
N ASP A 2 -17.98 -1.38 -6.89
CA ASP A 2 -18.82 -2.56 -7.03
C ASP A 2 -17.91 -3.80 -7.14
N PRO A 3 -18.17 -4.91 -6.40
CA PRO A 3 -17.28 -6.06 -6.40
C PRO A 3 -17.17 -6.76 -7.77
N VAL A 4 -18.26 -6.79 -8.54
CA VAL A 4 -18.27 -7.38 -9.89
C VAL A 4 -17.35 -6.60 -10.81
N ARG A 5 -17.54 -5.28 -10.84
CA ARG A 5 -16.71 -4.38 -11.65
C ARG A 5 -15.25 -4.43 -11.24
N LEU A 6 -14.98 -4.43 -9.93
CA LEU A 6 -13.62 -4.54 -9.42
C LEU A 6 -12.94 -5.84 -9.87
N ALA A 7 -13.66 -6.96 -9.83
CA ALA A 7 -13.12 -8.25 -10.26
C ALA A 7 -12.79 -8.27 -11.75
N GLU A 8 -13.64 -7.69 -12.60
CA GLU A 8 -13.40 -7.57 -14.05
C GLU A 8 -12.20 -6.66 -14.34
N ASP A 9 -12.17 -5.48 -13.76
CA ASP A 9 -11.08 -4.50 -13.97
C ASP A 9 -9.73 -5.07 -13.56
N LEU A 10 -9.66 -5.73 -12.41
CA LEU A 10 -8.43 -6.37 -11.92
C LEU A 10 -8.02 -7.56 -12.80
N ALA A 11 -8.94 -8.35 -13.32
CA ALA A 11 -8.64 -9.46 -14.23
C ALA A 11 -8.05 -8.94 -15.55
N VAL A 12 -8.62 -7.87 -16.11
CA VAL A 12 -8.10 -7.21 -17.32
C VAL A 12 -6.72 -6.64 -17.09
N LEU A 13 -6.50 -5.95 -15.96
CA LEU A 13 -5.18 -5.41 -15.59
C LEU A 13 -4.14 -6.54 -15.41
N ASP A 14 -4.54 -7.66 -14.84
CA ASP A 14 -3.67 -8.82 -14.65
C ASP A 14 -3.25 -9.44 -16.00
N ILE A 15 -4.16 -9.50 -16.98
CA ILE A 15 -3.85 -9.91 -18.35
C ILE A 15 -2.87 -8.94 -19.01
N ILE A 16 -3.17 -7.64 -18.98
CA ILE A 16 -2.33 -6.60 -19.60
C ILE A 16 -0.92 -6.61 -18.98
N SER A 17 -0.85 -6.77 -17.68
CA SER A 17 0.42 -6.79 -16.94
C SER A 17 1.14 -8.14 -16.99
N ARG A 18 0.50 -9.20 -17.52
CA ARG A 18 1.02 -10.58 -17.50
C ARG A 18 1.34 -11.08 -16.09
N GLY A 19 0.39 -10.92 -15.17
CA GLY A 19 0.49 -11.42 -13.81
C GLY A 19 1.26 -10.53 -12.83
N ARG A 20 1.53 -9.26 -13.17
CA ARG A 20 2.23 -8.31 -12.28
C ARG A 20 1.31 -7.53 -11.33
N VAL A 21 0.01 -7.73 -11.41
CA VAL A 21 -0.97 -7.04 -10.54
C VAL A 21 -1.07 -7.74 -9.19
N ILE A 22 -0.88 -6.98 -8.14
CA ILE A 22 -1.12 -7.43 -6.76
C ILE A 22 -2.09 -6.43 -6.12
N PRO A 23 -3.40 -6.72 -6.09
CA PRO A 23 -4.37 -5.83 -5.49
C PRO A 23 -4.24 -5.78 -3.97
N VAL A 24 -4.24 -4.57 -3.43
CA VAL A 24 -4.36 -4.30 -2.00
C VAL A 24 -5.77 -3.78 -1.72
N VAL A 25 -6.56 -4.58 -1.00
CA VAL A 25 -7.94 -4.23 -0.66
C VAL A 25 -8.00 -3.65 0.75
N SER A 26 -8.52 -2.43 0.87
CA SER A 26 -8.65 -1.71 2.14
C SER A 26 -10.04 -1.11 2.28
N GLY A 27 -10.54 -1.03 3.52
CA GLY A 27 -11.91 -0.59 3.78
C GLY A 27 -12.14 0.92 3.65
N GLY A 28 -11.08 1.73 3.54
CA GLY A 28 -11.21 3.18 3.66
C GLY A 28 -11.66 3.62 5.06
N TYR A 29 -11.62 4.92 5.33
CA TYR A 29 -12.05 5.46 6.62
C TYR A 29 -12.63 6.90 6.53
N ARG A 30 -12.57 7.53 5.35
CA ARG A 30 -13.11 8.87 5.12
C ARG A 30 -14.56 8.79 4.69
N GLU A 31 -15.45 9.30 5.54
CA GLU A 31 -16.89 9.29 5.30
C GLU A 31 -17.26 10.02 4.01
N GLU A 32 -16.58 11.14 3.73
CA GLU A 32 -16.79 11.95 2.53
C GLU A 32 -16.61 11.16 1.23
N GLU A 33 -15.67 10.20 1.21
CA GLU A 33 -15.45 9.34 0.04
C GLU A 33 -16.59 8.33 -0.17
N PHE A 34 -17.19 7.84 0.91
CA PHE A 34 -18.37 6.98 0.83
C PHE A 34 -19.57 7.77 0.33
N ILE A 35 -19.82 8.95 0.87
CA ILE A 35 -20.90 9.85 0.44
C ILE A 35 -20.77 10.18 -1.05
N ALA A 36 -19.55 10.49 -1.53
CA ALA A 36 -19.28 10.83 -2.92
C ALA A 36 -19.70 9.74 -3.91
N VAL A 37 -19.71 8.46 -3.48
CA VAL A 37 -20.13 7.31 -4.30
C VAL A 37 -21.49 6.78 -3.89
N GLY A 38 -22.28 7.54 -3.12
CA GLY A 38 -23.64 7.20 -2.71
C GLY A 38 -23.71 6.00 -1.74
N LYS A 39 -22.69 5.82 -0.92
CA LYS A 39 -22.62 4.74 0.07
C LYS A 39 -22.55 5.31 1.49
N ASP A 40 -22.98 4.53 2.46
CA ASP A 40 -22.81 4.81 3.88
C ASP A 40 -21.56 4.11 4.42
N LEU A 41 -20.81 4.77 5.31
CA LEU A 41 -19.58 4.21 5.89
C LEU A 41 -19.85 2.90 6.67
N SER A 42 -21.04 2.71 7.22
CA SER A 42 -21.44 1.50 7.97
C SER A 42 -21.36 0.21 7.14
N VAL A 43 -21.53 0.30 5.80
CA VAL A 43 -21.43 -0.87 4.90
C VAL A 43 -20.01 -1.42 4.79
N ARG A 44 -19.01 -0.63 5.18
CA ARG A 44 -17.57 -0.97 5.06
C ARG A 44 -17.23 -2.33 5.64
N LYS A 45 -17.75 -2.65 6.82
CA LYS A 45 -17.46 -3.93 7.49
C LYS A 45 -17.91 -5.10 6.63
N LYS A 46 -19.17 -5.08 6.18
CA LYS A 46 -19.74 -6.14 5.32
C LYS A 46 -18.97 -6.28 4.03
N TYR A 47 -18.67 -5.15 3.36
CA TYR A 47 -17.87 -5.15 2.14
C TYR A 47 -16.51 -5.83 2.32
N MET A 48 -15.81 -5.51 3.39
CA MET A 48 -14.50 -6.11 3.67
C MET A 48 -14.60 -7.59 4.08
N ASP A 49 -15.69 -8.01 4.69
CA ASP A 49 -15.90 -9.43 5.01
C ASP A 49 -16.21 -10.26 3.75
N ASP A 50 -16.85 -9.67 2.75
CA ASP A 50 -17.30 -10.35 1.54
C ASP A 50 -16.26 -10.34 0.41
N ILE A 51 -15.43 -9.27 0.28
CA ILE A 51 -14.62 -9.03 -0.92
C ILE A 51 -13.56 -10.10 -1.19
N GLY A 52 -12.88 -10.62 -0.18
CA GLY A 52 -11.86 -11.64 -0.37
C GLY A 52 -12.44 -12.96 -0.91
N PRO A 53 -13.45 -13.54 -0.24
CA PRO A 53 -14.18 -14.70 -0.76
C PRO A 53 -14.81 -14.46 -2.15
N PHE A 54 -15.35 -13.26 -2.38
CA PHE A 54 -15.92 -12.89 -3.68
C PHE A 54 -14.88 -12.92 -4.80
N LEU A 55 -13.75 -12.24 -4.65
CA LEU A 55 -12.69 -12.20 -5.66
C LEU A 55 -12.15 -13.61 -5.99
N LYS A 56 -12.00 -14.47 -4.97
CA LYS A 56 -11.57 -15.87 -5.17
C LYS A 56 -12.55 -16.65 -6.04
N LYS A 57 -13.87 -16.48 -5.83
CA LYS A 57 -14.90 -17.09 -6.67
C LYS A 57 -14.95 -16.47 -8.06
N ALA A 58 -14.91 -15.14 -8.13
CA ALA A 58 -15.00 -14.40 -9.38
C ALA A 58 -13.91 -14.81 -10.39
N TRP A 59 -12.70 -15.03 -9.90
CA TRP A 59 -11.55 -15.38 -10.75
C TRP A 59 -11.42 -16.89 -11.05
N SER A 60 -12.27 -17.74 -10.49
CA SER A 60 -12.31 -19.16 -10.87
C SER A 60 -12.77 -19.37 -12.32
N GLY A 61 -13.59 -18.42 -12.83
CA GLY A 61 -14.25 -18.48 -14.13
C GLY A 61 -15.46 -19.42 -14.17
N GLU A 62 -15.90 -19.88 -12.99
CA GLU A 62 -17.13 -20.66 -12.85
C GLU A 62 -18.30 -19.74 -12.48
N ALA A 63 -19.51 -20.15 -12.82
CA ALA A 63 -20.71 -19.45 -12.38
C ALA A 63 -20.89 -19.61 -10.86
N PHE A 64 -21.27 -18.54 -10.17
CA PHE A 64 -21.57 -18.55 -8.74
C PHE A 64 -22.73 -17.61 -8.42
N GLU A 65 -23.37 -17.82 -7.29
CA GLU A 65 -24.44 -16.95 -6.83
C GLU A 65 -23.87 -15.73 -6.08
N TYR A 66 -24.35 -14.54 -6.45
CA TYR A 66 -24.06 -13.30 -5.76
C TYR A 66 -25.31 -12.43 -5.70
N GLU A 67 -25.75 -12.07 -4.49
CA GLU A 67 -26.98 -11.29 -4.23
C GLU A 67 -28.22 -11.82 -4.98
N GLY A 68 -28.42 -13.14 -4.93
CA GLY A 68 -29.56 -13.82 -5.56
C GLY A 68 -29.49 -13.92 -7.10
N ARG A 69 -28.33 -13.63 -7.70
CA ARG A 69 -28.11 -13.70 -9.15
C ARG A 69 -26.97 -14.66 -9.44
N ALA A 70 -27.17 -15.50 -10.46
CA ALA A 70 -26.07 -16.30 -11.02
C ALA A 70 -25.21 -15.39 -11.91
N ILE A 71 -23.92 -15.26 -11.57
CA ILE A 71 -22.97 -14.46 -12.33
C ILE A 71 -21.73 -15.28 -12.71
N THR A 72 -21.08 -14.89 -13.80
CA THR A 72 -19.78 -15.40 -14.22
C THR A 72 -18.92 -14.19 -14.61
N ILE A 73 -17.72 -14.11 -14.08
CA ILE A 73 -16.77 -13.03 -14.38
C ILE A 73 -15.85 -13.45 -15.51
N THR A 74 -15.77 -12.59 -16.51
CA THR A 74 -14.87 -12.75 -17.67
C THR A 74 -14.21 -11.41 -18.03
N PRO A 75 -12.93 -11.43 -18.51
CA PRO A 75 -12.09 -12.61 -18.72
C PRO A 75 -11.56 -13.20 -17.40
N LYS A 76 -11.03 -14.43 -17.45
CA LYS A 76 -10.22 -14.96 -16.35
C LYS A 76 -8.90 -14.20 -16.28
N PRO A 77 -8.33 -13.97 -15.09
CA PRO A 77 -7.00 -13.36 -14.96
C PRO A 77 -5.90 -14.23 -15.59
N PHE A 78 -4.77 -13.62 -15.88
CA PHE A 78 -3.57 -14.29 -16.39
C PHE A 78 -2.92 -15.16 -15.31
N SER A 79 -2.87 -14.68 -14.08
CA SER A 79 -2.25 -15.35 -12.93
C SER A 79 -2.96 -16.65 -12.56
N GLN A 80 -2.17 -17.70 -12.25
CA GLN A 80 -2.71 -18.99 -11.84
C GLN A 80 -2.33 -19.31 -10.39
N PRO A 81 -3.26 -19.76 -9.55
CA PRO A 81 -4.70 -19.96 -9.84
C PRO A 81 -5.50 -18.66 -9.93
N ARG A 82 -4.92 -17.52 -9.50
CA ARG A 82 -5.49 -16.17 -9.51
C ARG A 82 -4.46 -15.14 -9.06
N PRO A 83 -4.70 -13.84 -9.25
CA PRO A 83 -3.90 -12.78 -8.62
C PRO A 83 -3.84 -12.93 -7.10
N MET A 84 -2.68 -12.60 -6.52
CA MET A 84 -2.51 -12.52 -5.06
C MET A 84 -3.38 -11.41 -4.50
N ILE A 85 -4.12 -11.67 -3.43
CA ILE A 85 -4.97 -10.69 -2.75
C ILE A 85 -4.29 -10.26 -1.46
N LEU A 86 -3.92 -8.99 -1.34
CA LEU A 86 -3.47 -8.39 -0.10
C LEU A 86 -4.62 -7.61 0.54
N MET A 87 -4.71 -7.64 1.86
CA MET A 87 -5.65 -6.80 2.60
C MET A 87 -4.89 -5.81 3.46
N GLY A 88 -5.33 -4.54 3.46
CA GLY A 88 -4.82 -3.50 4.34
C GLY A 88 -5.72 -3.25 5.54
N GLY A 89 -5.15 -2.77 6.65
CA GLY A 89 -5.96 -2.37 7.77
C GLY A 89 -5.20 -2.00 9.05
N SER A 90 -5.94 -1.30 9.94
CA SER A 90 -5.43 -0.70 11.17
C SER A 90 -6.12 -1.22 12.45
N SER A 91 -6.71 -2.42 12.40
CA SER A 91 -7.41 -2.98 13.54
C SER A 91 -7.24 -4.49 13.68
N LYS A 92 -7.44 -4.99 14.89
CA LYS A 92 -7.45 -6.44 15.17
C LYS A 92 -8.48 -7.21 14.33
N ALA A 93 -9.62 -6.59 14.03
CA ALA A 93 -10.64 -7.17 13.16
C ALA A 93 -10.16 -7.29 11.71
N ALA A 94 -9.45 -6.26 11.20
CA ALA A 94 -8.84 -6.30 9.87
C ALA A 94 -7.75 -7.38 9.78
N ALA A 95 -6.89 -7.50 10.78
CA ALA A 95 -5.87 -8.53 10.86
C ALA A 95 -6.45 -9.95 10.82
N ARG A 96 -7.51 -10.22 11.61
CA ARG A 96 -8.22 -11.51 11.59
C ARG A 96 -8.87 -11.81 10.25
N ARG A 97 -9.47 -10.81 9.61
CA ARG A 97 -10.06 -10.95 8.27
C ARG A 97 -8.99 -11.30 7.24
N ALA A 98 -7.89 -10.56 7.25
CA ALA A 98 -6.78 -10.83 6.34
C ALA A 98 -6.23 -12.24 6.50
N ALA A 99 -6.01 -12.71 7.73
CA ALA A 99 -5.57 -14.08 8.01
C ALA A 99 -6.51 -15.14 7.44
N ARG A 100 -7.81 -14.88 7.44
CA ARG A 100 -8.82 -15.80 6.89
C ARG A 100 -8.90 -15.75 5.37
N ASP A 101 -8.96 -14.55 4.79
CA ASP A 101 -9.49 -14.31 3.44
C ASP A 101 -8.47 -13.77 2.43
N SER A 102 -7.28 -13.37 2.85
CA SER A 102 -6.23 -12.86 1.94
C SER A 102 -4.99 -13.77 1.89
N ASP A 103 -4.08 -13.45 1.00
CA ASP A 103 -2.78 -14.14 0.88
C ASP A 103 -1.73 -13.44 1.76
N PHE A 104 -1.86 -12.12 1.99
CA PHE A 104 -1.00 -11.37 2.90
C PHE A 104 -1.72 -10.15 3.46
N PHE A 105 -1.16 -9.59 4.54
CA PHE A 105 -1.70 -8.43 5.23
C PHE A 105 -0.72 -7.26 5.25
N ILE A 106 -1.20 -6.07 4.89
CA ILE A 106 -0.47 -4.81 5.00
C ILE A 106 -1.04 -4.04 6.22
N PRO A 107 -0.38 -4.11 7.37
CA PRO A 107 -0.82 -3.45 8.58
C PRO A 107 -0.45 -1.98 8.57
N SER A 108 -1.14 -1.18 9.38
CA SER A 108 -0.75 0.20 9.68
C SER A 108 0.42 0.30 10.67
N GLY A 109 0.84 -0.79 11.29
CA GLY A 109 1.96 -0.84 12.22
C GLY A 109 2.26 -2.23 12.76
N PRO A 110 3.40 -2.39 13.48
CA PRO A 110 3.87 -3.68 13.97
C PRO A 110 2.89 -4.39 14.91
N GLU A 111 2.24 -3.66 15.82
CA GLU A 111 1.26 -4.24 16.75
C GLU A 111 0.08 -4.90 16.00
N ILE A 112 -0.38 -4.25 14.92
CA ILE A 112 -1.47 -4.79 14.11
C ILE A 112 -1.03 -6.03 13.35
N PHE A 113 0.25 -6.10 12.97
CA PHE A 113 0.82 -7.29 12.33
C PHE A 113 0.91 -8.49 13.29
N GLU A 114 1.20 -8.27 14.56
CA GLU A 114 1.20 -9.36 15.56
C GLU A 114 -0.20 -9.99 15.69
N TYR A 115 -1.28 -9.20 15.66
CA TYR A 115 -2.64 -9.77 15.63
C TYR A 115 -2.92 -10.62 14.38
N TYR A 116 -2.30 -10.29 13.25
CA TYR A 116 -2.39 -11.10 12.04
C TYR A 116 -1.67 -12.43 12.22
N ARG A 117 -0.46 -12.43 12.76
CA ARG A 117 0.31 -13.65 13.07
C ARG A 117 -0.42 -14.56 14.06
N GLU A 118 -0.98 -14.00 15.14
CA GLU A 118 -1.83 -14.72 16.08
C GLU A 118 -3.02 -15.39 15.39
N ALA A 119 -3.69 -14.66 14.49
CA ALA A 119 -4.83 -15.17 13.75
C ALA A 119 -4.43 -16.29 12.77
N LEU A 120 -3.30 -16.17 12.08
CA LEU A 120 -2.76 -17.23 11.22
C LEU A 120 -2.48 -18.50 12.04
N LYS A 121 -1.83 -18.38 13.19
CA LYS A 121 -1.57 -19.50 14.10
C LYS A 121 -2.86 -20.17 14.54
N ALA A 122 -3.89 -19.40 14.90
CA ALA A 122 -5.20 -19.95 15.28
C ALA A 122 -5.90 -20.71 14.15
N LEU A 123 -5.60 -20.37 12.89
CA LEU A 123 -6.10 -21.02 11.67
C LEU A 123 -5.19 -22.17 11.17
N GLY A 124 -4.09 -22.49 11.87
CA GLY A 124 -3.12 -23.48 11.43
C GLY A 124 -2.37 -23.10 10.15
N LYS A 125 -2.30 -21.80 9.83
CA LYS A 125 -1.58 -21.27 8.66
C LYS A 125 -0.13 -20.94 9.03
N PRO A 126 0.81 -20.94 8.04
CA PRO A 126 2.21 -20.57 8.28
C PRO A 126 2.35 -19.17 8.86
N ASP A 127 3.28 -19.01 9.81
CA ASP A 127 3.66 -17.72 10.35
C ASP A 127 4.67 -17.04 9.40
N PRO A 128 4.43 -15.83 8.90
CA PRO A 128 5.36 -15.10 8.02
C PRO A 128 6.59 -14.56 8.77
N GLY A 129 6.68 -14.73 10.08
CA GLY A 129 7.71 -14.10 10.91
C GLY A 129 7.35 -12.67 11.33
N PRO A 130 8.28 -11.96 11.99
CA PRO A 130 8.06 -10.59 12.42
C PRO A 130 7.92 -9.64 11.21
N MET A 131 7.19 -8.53 11.40
CA MET A 131 7.07 -7.51 10.36
C MET A 131 8.46 -6.94 10.02
N PRO A 132 8.85 -6.93 8.72
CA PRO A 132 10.09 -6.29 8.31
C PRO A 132 10.09 -4.79 8.67
N SER A 133 11.22 -4.27 9.14
CA SER A 133 11.37 -2.84 9.39
C SER A 133 11.82 -2.11 8.13
N ALA A 134 11.19 -0.98 7.82
CA ALA A 134 11.63 -0.09 6.74
C ALA A 134 12.46 1.06 7.31
N PRO A 135 13.55 1.47 6.65
CA PRO A 135 14.42 2.55 7.12
C PRO A 135 13.82 3.95 6.93
N SER A 136 12.95 4.12 5.95
CA SER A 136 12.15 5.32 5.74
C SER A 136 10.82 4.96 5.10
N THR A 137 9.81 5.82 5.30
CA THR A 137 8.49 5.57 4.72
C THR A 137 8.45 6.00 3.25
N VAL A 138 9.05 7.15 2.92
CA VAL A 138 9.09 7.70 1.56
C VAL A 138 10.49 8.19 1.21
N THR A 139 10.94 7.84 0.02
CA THR A 139 12.28 8.13 -0.50
C THR A 139 12.22 9.13 -1.64
N PHE A 140 13.17 10.06 -1.65
CA PHE A 140 13.51 10.93 -2.79
C PHE A 140 15.01 10.85 -3.04
N VAL A 141 15.42 11.20 -4.27
CA VAL A 141 16.84 11.23 -4.66
C VAL A 141 17.18 12.59 -5.24
N SER A 142 18.29 13.18 -4.80
CA SER A 142 18.79 14.47 -5.30
C SER A 142 20.29 14.58 -5.11
N GLU A 143 21.00 15.26 -6.02
CA GLU A 143 22.39 15.65 -5.83
C GLU A 143 22.58 16.64 -4.67
N ASP A 144 21.57 17.47 -4.43
CA ASP A 144 21.52 18.38 -3.30
C ASP A 144 20.28 18.11 -2.44
N PRO A 145 20.40 17.21 -1.44
CA PRO A 145 19.27 16.84 -0.57
C PRO A 145 18.67 18.00 0.22
N ASP A 146 19.49 18.99 0.60
CA ASP A 146 19.01 20.14 1.38
C ASP A 146 18.17 21.08 0.52
N ALA A 147 18.67 21.48 -0.64
CA ALA A 147 17.93 22.32 -1.57
C ALA A 147 16.66 21.60 -2.08
N TYR A 148 16.70 20.28 -2.27
CA TYR A 148 15.53 19.50 -2.65
C TYR A 148 14.50 19.46 -1.52
N TRP A 149 14.96 19.26 -0.26
CA TRP A 149 14.09 19.26 0.91
C TRP A 149 13.33 20.58 1.06
N GLU A 150 14.01 21.72 0.94
CA GLU A 150 13.36 23.02 1.02
C GLU A 150 12.17 23.16 0.07
N ARG A 151 12.27 22.57 -1.12
CA ARG A 151 11.22 22.62 -2.13
C ARG A 151 10.07 21.67 -1.85
N ILE A 152 10.31 20.48 -1.28
CA ILE A 152 9.26 19.49 -0.99
C ILE A 152 8.67 19.67 0.41
N ALA A 153 9.37 20.31 1.33
CA ALA A 153 8.99 20.44 2.74
C ALA A 153 7.54 20.90 2.98
N PRO A 154 7.03 21.97 2.32
CA PRO A 154 5.63 22.37 2.51
C PRO A 154 4.63 21.32 2.04
N HIS A 155 4.96 20.54 1.02
CA HIS A 155 4.10 19.50 0.46
C HIS A 155 4.03 18.28 1.39
N VAL A 156 5.18 17.77 1.83
CA VAL A 156 5.24 16.59 2.71
C VAL A 156 4.66 16.90 4.09
N LEU A 157 4.85 18.13 4.60
CA LEU A 157 4.25 18.56 5.86
C LEU A 157 2.71 18.65 5.74
N HIS A 158 2.21 19.27 4.65
CA HIS A 158 0.79 19.34 4.36
C HIS A 158 0.15 17.94 4.32
N GLU A 159 0.71 17.03 3.51
CA GLU A 159 0.17 15.69 3.36
C GLU A 159 0.19 14.92 4.69
N THR A 160 1.29 14.98 5.43
CA THR A 160 1.43 14.29 6.72
C THR A 160 0.36 14.75 7.70
N ASN A 161 0.19 16.06 7.84
CA ASN A 161 -0.79 16.63 8.76
C ASN A 161 -2.23 16.35 8.31
N MET A 162 -2.52 16.38 7.00
CA MET A 162 -3.84 15.98 6.49
C MET A 162 -4.18 14.52 6.79
N TYR A 163 -3.22 13.60 6.64
CA TYR A 163 -3.44 12.20 7.02
C TYR A 163 -3.63 12.03 8.52
N ALA A 164 -2.91 12.80 9.34
CA ALA A 164 -3.10 12.81 10.79
C ALA A 164 -4.52 13.29 11.18
N ASP A 165 -4.98 14.41 10.60
CA ASP A 165 -6.33 14.95 10.80
C ASP A 165 -7.43 13.95 10.43
N TRP A 166 -7.30 13.32 9.26
CA TRP A 166 -8.29 12.33 8.81
C TRP A 166 -8.34 11.10 9.70
N ALA A 167 -7.20 10.65 10.18
CA ALA A 167 -7.13 9.51 11.08
C ALA A 167 -7.73 9.84 12.45
N GLU A 168 -7.45 11.04 12.98
CA GLU A 168 -8.02 11.52 14.23
C GLU A 168 -9.55 11.65 14.13
N LYS A 169 -10.04 12.31 13.08
CA LYS A 169 -11.49 12.43 12.81
C LYS A 169 -12.18 11.07 12.70
N ALA A 170 -11.54 10.10 12.05
CA ALA A 170 -12.08 8.76 11.89
C ALA A 170 -11.84 7.83 13.09
N GLN A 171 -11.10 8.29 14.10
CA GLN A 171 -10.68 7.51 15.27
C GLN A 171 -10.02 6.16 14.90
N VAL A 172 -9.14 6.20 13.89
CA VAL A 172 -8.39 5.04 13.45
C VAL A 172 -6.90 5.21 13.76
N PHE A 173 -6.20 4.09 13.96
CA PHE A 173 -4.75 4.12 14.08
C PHE A 173 -4.12 4.57 12.77
N SER A 174 -3.14 5.46 12.85
CA SER A 174 -2.35 5.95 11.73
C SER A 174 -0.89 6.04 12.11
N PRO A 175 0.06 5.74 11.20
CA PRO A 175 1.47 6.04 11.39
C PRO A 175 1.76 7.55 11.27
N TYR A 176 0.86 8.32 10.67
CA TYR A 176 1.01 9.76 10.51
C TYR A 176 0.67 10.48 11.81
N LYS A 177 1.51 11.45 12.18
CA LYS A 177 1.34 12.32 13.34
C LYS A 177 1.43 13.76 12.88
N HIS A 178 0.88 14.69 13.68
CA HIS A 178 1.05 16.11 13.46
C HIS A 178 2.50 16.54 13.70
N PHE A 179 2.98 17.42 12.85
CA PHE A 179 4.24 18.13 13.00
C PHE A 179 3.99 19.62 12.86
N ASP A 180 4.58 20.41 13.76
CA ASP A 180 4.45 21.87 13.75
C ASP A 180 5.39 22.51 12.72
N SER A 181 6.46 21.81 12.36
CA SER A 181 7.45 22.29 11.39
C SER A 181 7.92 21.18 10.43
N SER A 182 8.42 21.60 9.27
CA SER A 182 9.08 20.69 8.33
C SER A 182 10.41 20.14 8.87
N ASP A 183 11.06 20.84 9.78
CA ASP A 183 12.32 20.40 10.39
C ASP A 183 12.08 19.25 11.37
N ASP A 184 11.00 19.33 12.16
CA ASP A 184 10.57 18.23 13.02
C ASP A 184 10.19 16.99 12.21
N LEU A 185 9.45 17.19 11.10
CA LEU A 185 9.12 16.12 10.18
C LEU A 185 10.36 15.48 9.56
N ARG A 186 11.34 16.29 9.12
CA ARG A 186 12.61 15.82 8.57
C ARG A 186 13.38 14.96 9.60
N SER A 187 13.39 15.40 10.83
CA SER A 187 14.05 14.70 11.94
C SER A 187 13.42 13.35 12.27
N SER A 188 12.12 13.16 11.98
CA SER A 188 11.40 11.90 12.17
C SER A 188 11.84 10.79 11.22
N ARG A 189 12.51 11.12 10.11
CA ARG A 189 12.92 10.23 9.03
C ARG A 189 11.75 9.52 8.31
N ALA A 190 10.52 10.01 8.43
CA ALA A 190 9.39 9.50 7.68
C ALA A 190 9.56 9.73 6.17
N TYR A 191 10.22 10.83 5.82
CA TYR A 191 10.65 11.18 4.47
C TYR A 191 12.15 11.37 4.46
N LYS A 192 12.82 10.84 3.45
CA LYS A 192 14.27 11.04 3.31
C LYS A 192 14.65 11.36 1.87
N VAL A 193 15.46 12.40 1.70
CA VAL A 193 16.12 12.73 0.45
C VAL A 193 17.54 12.20 0.54
N TYR A 194 17.91 11.33 -0.38
CA TYR A 194 19.24 10.73 -0.44
C TYR A 194 20.03 11.30 -1.61
N ARG A 195 21.35 11.35 -1.47
CA ARG A 195 22.22 11.36 -2.64
C ARG A 195 22.21 9.99 -3.31
N PRO A 196 22.49 9.88 -4.64
CA PRO A 196 22.51 8.59 -5.32
C PRO A 196 23.33 7.53 -4.58
N GLN A 197 24.57 7.84 -4.22
CA GLN A 197 25.45 6.90 -3.51
C GLN A 197 24.93 6.51 -2.13
N GLU A 198 24.37 7.45 -1.38
CA GLU A 198 23.78 7.16 -0.06
C GLU A 198 22.59 6.19 -0.15
N LEU A 199 21.78 6.28 -1.22
CA LEU A 199 20.68 5.35 -1.42
C LEU A 199 21.18 3.97 -1.83
N ILE A 200 22.22 3.90 -2.68
CA ILE A 200 22.85 2.62 -3.05
C ILE A 200 23.37 1.91 -1.80
N ASP A 201 24.11 2.61 -0.95
CA ASP A 201 24.65 2.03 0.27
C ASP A 201 23.53 1.59 1.23
N ALA A 202 22.51 2.43 1.42
CA ALA A 202 21.35 2.07 2.22
C ALA A 202 20.57 0.87 1.66
N ALA A 203 20.44 0.76 0.33
CA ALA A 203 19.73 -0.35 -0.31
C ALA A 203 20.48 -1.69 -0.13
N ARG A 204 21.81 -1.68 -0.12
CA ARG A 204 22.62 -2.88 0.17
C ARG A 204 22.33 -3.46 1.56
N ASP A 205 22.13 -2.58 2.53
CA ASP A 205 21.78 -2.99 3.90
C ASP A 205 20.32 -3.46 4.02
N MET A 206 19.48 -3.14 3.01
CA MET A 206 18.04 -3.50 2.98
C MET A 206 17.77 -4.85 2.31
N VAL A 207 18.74 -5.61 1.85
CA VAL A 207 18.54 -6.88 1.15
C VAL A 207 17.64 -7.82 1.96
N GLY A 208 16.46 -8.14 1.40
CA GLY A 208 15.42 -8.92 2.06
C GLY A 208 14.46 -8.10 2.94
N ALA A 209 14.62 -6.77 3.02
CA ALA A 209 13.73 -5.86 3.73
C ALA A 209 12.57 -5.33 2.84
N GLN A 210 11.93 -4.25 3.27
CA GLN A 210 10.86 -3.58 2.53
C GLN A 210 11.36 -2.96 1.22
N PRO A 211 10.55 -2.90 0.17
CA PRO A 211 10.93 -2.21 -1.06
C PRO A 211 11.14 -0.71 -0.81
N ILE A 212 12.06 -0.11 -1.58
CA ILE A 212 12.22 1.35 -1.60
C ILE A 212 10.92 1.98 -2.12
N MET A 213 10.32 2.84 -1.31
CA MET A 213 9.03 3.44 -1.63
C MET A 213 9.20 4.89 -2.07
N PHE A 214 8.70 5.21 -3.25
CA PHE A 214 8.61 6.57 -3.77
C PHE A 214 7.18 7.06 -3.71
N HIS A 215 7.00 8.34 -3.37
CA HIS A 215 5.73 9.05 -3.47
C HIS A 215 5.97 10.40 -4.18
N PRO A 216 6.22 10.37 -5.49
CA PRO A 216 6.78 11.51 -6.21
C PRO A 216 5.87 12.74 -6.24
N LEU A 217 4.55 12.56 -6.22
CA LEU A 217 3.57 13.65 -6.22
C LEU A 217 2.97 13.95 -4.84
N CYS A 218 3.65 13.54 -3.76
CA CYS A 218 3.25 13.73 -2.38
C CYS A 218 2.81 15.19 -2.12
N GLY A 219 1.62 15.36 -1.54
CA GLY A 219 1.10 16.69 -1.18
C GLY A 219 1.05 17.71 -2.31
N GLY A 220 1.05 17.26 -3.59
CA GLY A 220 1.02 18.15 -4.76
C GLY A 220 2.40 18.69 -5.17
N ILE A 221 3.48 17.97 -4.92
CA ILE A 221 4.81 18.28 -5.48
C ILE A 221 4.69 18.44 -7.00
N HIS A 222 5.32 19.53 -7.54
CA HIS A 222 5.29 19.80 -8.97
C HIS A 222 5.88 18.63 -9.78
N PRO A 223 5.25 18.19 -10.88
CA PRO A 223 5.72 17.04 -11.67
C PRO A 223 7.19 17.11 -12.10
N ASP A 224 7.70 18.28 -12.49
CA ASP A 224 9.11 18.41 -12.90
C ASP A 224 10.07 18.10 -11.75
N LEU A 225 9.71 18.52 -10.51
CA LEU A 225 10.50 18.21 -9.32
C LEU A 225 10.41 16.72 -8.98
N ALA A 226 9.23 16.12 -9.11
CA ALA A 226 9.03 14.69 -8.92
C ALA A 226 9.85 13.87 -9.94
N TRP A 227 9.80 14.26 -11.22
CA TRP A 227 10.54 13.60 -12.29
C TRP A 227 12.05 13.72 -12.11
N SER A 228 12.56 14.87 -11.63
CA SER A 228 14.01 15.01 -11.40
C SER A 228 14.54 13.95 -10.43
N SER A 229 13.81 13.67 -9.36
CA SER A 229 14.16 12.62 -8.39
C SER A 229 14.06 11.21 -8.98
N LEU A 230 13.00 10.93 -9.74
CA LEU A 230 12.81 9.61 -10.36
C LEU A 230 13.84 9.33 -11.45
N HIS A 231 14.16 10.31 -12.30
CA HIS A 231 15.17 10.16 -13.34
C HIS A 231 16.54 9.88 -12.70
N LEU A 232 16.92 10.66 -11.68
CA LEU A 232 18.19 10.44 -10.99
C LEU A 232 18.28 9.04 -10.38
N PHE A 233 17.18 8.54 -9.80
CA PHE A 233 17.10 7.16 -9.32
C PHE A 233 17.25 6.15 -10.46
N MET A 234 16.52 6.34 -11.57
CA MET A 234 16.54 5.39 -12.70
C MET A 234 17.89 5.36 -13.43
N ASP A 235 18.56 6.51 -13.52
CA ASP A 235 19.77 6.66 -14.31
C ASP A 235 21.03 6.32 -13.50
N GLU A 236 21.07 6.61 -12.21
CA GLU A 236 22.28 6.48 -11.39
C GLU A 236 22.21 5.41 -10.29
N VAL A 237 21.02 5.13 -9.74
CA VAL A 237 20.87 4.18 -8.62
C VAL A 237 20.44 2.80 -9.10
N MET A 238 19.34 2.75 -9.84
CA MET A 238 18.73 1.47 -10.24
C MET A 238 19.65 0.57 -11.08
N PRO A 239 20.47 1.08 -12.02
CA PRO A 239 21.38 0.22 -12.79
C PRO A 239 22.38 -0.51 -11.90
N ILE A 240 22.95 0.19 -10.92
CA ILE A 240 23.92 -0.38 -9.97
C ILE A 240 23.25 -1.45 -9.09
N LEU A 241 22.08 -1.16 -8.53
CA LEU A 241 21.36 -2.14 -7.71
C LEU A 241 20.96 -3.40 -8.48
N ARG A 242 20.62 -3.25 -9.77
CA ARG A 242 20.33 -4.40 -10.66
C ARG A 242 21.57 -5.23 -10.96
N GLU A 243 22.69 -4.58 -11.25
CA GLU A 243 23.97 -5.27 -11.52
C GLU A 243 24.44 -6.06 -10.29
N GLU A 244 24.21 -5.53 -9.10
CA GLU A 244 24.54 -6.18 -7.83
C GLU A 244 23.49 -7.24 -7.39
N GLY A 245 22.37 -7.36 -8.10
CA GLY A 245 21.28 -8.30 -7.73
C GLY A 245 20.50 -7.91 -6.48
N VAL A 246 20.49 -6.61 -6.14
CA VAL A 246 19.78 -6.03 -5.00
C VAL A 246 18.36 -5.60 -5.40
N ALA A 247 18.10 -5.35 -6.69
CA ALA A 247 16.81 -4.91 -7.24
C ALA A 247 16.35 -5.78 -8.42
#